data_2dd37060ca671e32ee36f714ebfbb34c
#
_entry.id   2dd37060ca671e32ee36f714ebfbb34c
#
_cell.length_a   1.000
_cell.length_b   1.000
_cell.length_c   1.000
_cell.angle_alpha   90.00
_cell.angle_beta   90.00
_cell.angle_gamma   90.00
#
_symmetry.space_group_name_H-M   'P 1'
#
loop_
_entity.id
_entity.type
_entity.pdbx_description
1 polymer ?
#
loop_
_entity_poly.entity_id
_entity_poly.type
_entity_poly.pdbx_seq_one_letter_code
_entity_poly.pdbx_strand_id
1 'polypeptide(L)' 'AIIKTFTFKDFNAAFGFMSRAALKAEKMDHHPEWFNVYNRVEVTLATHDAGGLTQKDIALAAFMDRAAG' A
#
# COMPACT_ATOMS: atom_id res chain seq x y z
N ALA A 1 5.81 -12.24 -0.07
CA ALA A 1 5.37 -10.84 0.00
C ALA A 1 4.82 -10.38 -1.35
N ILE A 2 3.93 -9.39 -1.30
CA ILE A 2 3.49 -8.69 -2.50
C ILE A 2 4.27 -7.39 -2.56
N ILE A 3 4.96 -7.15 -3.67
CA ILE A 3 5.75 -5.93 -3.86
C ILE A 3 5.17 -5.17 -5.05
N LYS A 4 4.80 -3.91 -4.83
CA LYS A 4 4.20 -3.06 -5.86
C LYS A 4 4.87 -1.70 -5.85
N THR A 5 5.03 -1.12 -7.05
CA THR A 5 5.53 0.24 -7.19
C THR A 5 4.48 1.06 -7.93
N PHE A 6 4.09 2.17 -7.33
CA PHE A 6 3.12 3.08 -7.92
C PHE A 6 3.82 4.39 -8.25
N THR A 7 3.58 4.93 -9.44
CA THR A 7 4.14 6.19 -9.87
C THR A 7 3.00 7.14 -10.22
N PHE A 8 3.09 8.35 -9.68
CA PHE A 8 2.03 9.36 -9.84
C PHE A 8 2.58 10.57 -10.60
N LYS A 9 1.73 11.55 -10.84
CA LYS A 9 2.17 12.74 -11.59
C LYS A 9 3.03 13.67 -10.74
N ASP A 10 2.82 13.68 -9.41
CA ASP A 10 3.56 14.56 -8.52
C ASP A 10 3.48 14.02 -7.09
N PHE A 11 4.12 14.72 -6.16
CA PHE A 11 4.13 14.33 -4.76
C PHE A 11 2.72 14.40 -4.14
N ASN A 12 1.95 15.41 -4.49
CA ASN A 12 0.62 15.57 -3.93
C ASN A 12 -0.25 14.36 -4.27
N ALA A 13 -0.19 13.88 -5.50
CA ALA A 13 -0.93 12.70 -5.91
C ALA A 13 -0.44 11.45 -5.18
N ALA A 14 0.88 11.31 -5.04
CA ALA A 14 1.47 10.18 -4.31
C ALA A 14 1.04 10.21 -2.84
N PHE A 15 1.11 11.35 -2.19
CA PHE A 15 0.73 11.48 -0.79
C PHE A 15 -0.78 11.28 -0.59
N GLY A 16 -1.60 11.74 -1.52
CA GLY A 16 -3.03 11.47 -1.49
C GLY A 16 -3.33 9.98 -1.54
N PHE A 17 -2.64 9.25 -2.42
CA PHE A 17 -2.74 7.79 -2.46
C PHE A 17 -2.33 7.18 -1.13
N MET A 18 -1.18 7.60 -0.58
CA MET A 18 -0.70 7.06 0.69
C MET A 18 -1.68 7.34 1.82
N SER A 19 -2.29 8.53 1.83
CA SER A 19 -3.27 8.88 2.86
C SER A 19 -4.49 7.97 2.80
N ARG A 20 -5.01 7.73 1.60
CA ARG A 20 -6.16 6.83 1.43
C ARG A 20 -5.81 5.41 1.82
N ALA A 21 -4.64 4.94 1.41
CA ALA A 21 -4.19 3.60 1.76
C ALA A 21 -3.94 3.47 3.27
N ALA A 22 -3.40 4.53 3.90
CA ALA A 22 -3.16 4.54 5.34
C ALA A 22 -4.46 4.40 6.13
N LEU A 23 -5.51 5.10 5.72
CA LEU A 23 -6.81 5.01 6.38
C LEU A 23 -7.40 3.61 6.25
N LYS A 24 -7.27 3.01 5.09
CA LYS A 24 -7.74 1.63 4.88
C LYS A 24 -6.93 0.64 5.71
N ALA A 25 -5.60 0.80 5.73
CA ALA A 25 -4.71 -0.07 6.48
C ALA A 25 -5.02 0.00 7.98
N GLU A 26 -5.28 1.20 8.50
CA GLU A 26 -5.62 1.36 9.91
C GLU A 26 -6.95 0.70 10.23
N LYS A 27 -7.94 0.84 9.36
CA LYS A 27 -9.24 0.21 9.53
C LYS A 27 -9.15 -1.30 9.53
N MET A 28 -8.25 -1.86 8.74
CA MET A 28 -8.03 -3.31 8.66
C MET A 28 -7.12 -3.84 9.77
N ASP A 29 -6.48 -2.93 10.51
CA ASP A 29 -5.41 -3.27 11.44
C ASP A 29 -4.34 -4.11 10.74
N HIS A 30 -3.92 -3.68 9.55
CA HIS A 30 -2.93 -4.36 8.74
C HIS A 30 -2.13 -3.32 7.96
N HIS A 31 -0.86 -3.15 8.31
CA HIS A 31 -0.08 -2.00 7.88
C HIS A 31 0.97 -2.39 6.84
N PRO A 32 1.13 -1.59 5.77
CA PRO A 32 2.14 -1.88 4.75
C PRO A 32 3.52 -1.44 5.21
N GLU A 33 4.54 -2.04 4.62
CA GLU A 33 5.87 -1.46 4.64
C GLU A 33 6.00 -0.66 3.34
N TRP A 34 6.33 0.60 3.42
CA TRP A 34 6.42 1.39 2.21
C TRP A 34 7.48 2.46 2.28
N PHE A 35 7.86 2.93 1.10
CA PHE A 35 8.90 3.92 0.91
C PHE A 35 8.44 4.89 -0.16
N ASN A 36 8.51 6.18 0.11
CA ASN A 36 8.06 7.21 -0.83
C ASN A 36 9.20 8.15 -1.16
N VAL A 37 9.40 8.40 -2.44
CA VAL A 37 10.27 9.45 -2.94
C VAL A 37 9.49 10.21 -3.99
N TYR A 38 9.20 11.46 -3.73
CA TYR A 38 8.49 12.37 -4.62
C TYR A 38 7.18 11.73 -5.15
N ASN A 39 7.17 11.29 -6.41
CA ASN A 39 5.97 10.75 -7.05
C ASN A 39 5.89 9.22 -7.03
N ARG A 40 6.84 8.55 -6.37
CA ARG A 40 6.92 7.10 -6.37
C ARG A 40 6.67 6.54 -4.99
N VAL A 41 5.86 5.49 -4.92
CA VAL A 41 5.58 4.78 -3.67
C VAL A 41 5.85 3.30 -3.89
N GLU A 42 6.80 2.74 -3.13
CA GLU A 42 7.12 1.33 -3.17
C GLU A 42 6.49 0.67 -1.95
N VAL A 43 5.71 -0.37 -2.18
CA VAL A 43 4.91 -1.01 -1.13
C VAL A 43 5.28 -2.48 -1.04
N THR A 44 5.49 -2.95 0.18
CA THR A 44 5.69 -4.36 0.47
C THR A 44 4.61 -4.80 1.46
N LEU A 45 3.86 -5.82 1.08
CA LEU A 45 2.80 -6.38 1.91
C LEU A 45 3.16 -7.80 2.30
N ALA A 46 3.18 -8.06 3.58
CA ALA A 46 3.49 -9.40 4.12
C ALA A 46 2.89 -9.51 5.51
N THR A 47 2.62 -10.77 5.91
CA THR A 47 2.15 -11.07 7.26
C THR A 47 3.16 -12.00 7.90
N HIS A 48 3.98 -11.45 8.80
CA HIS A 48 5.09 -12.19 9.39
C HIS A 48 4.62 -13.43 10.17
N ASP A 49 3.56 -13.27 10.94
CA ASP A 49 3.05 -14.36 11.78
C ASP A 49 2.49 -15.53 10.96
N ALA A 50 2.03 -15.24 9.74
CA ALA A 50 1.47 -16.26 8.85
C ALA A 50 2.50 -16.84 7.90
N GLY A 51 3.77 -16.44 8.03
CA GLY A 51 4.84 -16.92 7.17
C GLY A 51 4.75 -16.46 5.73
N GLY A 52 4.14 -15.32 5.48
CA GLY A 52 4.06 -14.76 4.13
C GLY A 52 2.81 -13.93 3.89
N LEU A 53 1.83 -14.48 3.17
CA LEU A 53 0.64 -13.74 2.77
C LEU A 53 -0.63 -14.24 3.46
N THR A 54 -1.54 -13.30 3.71
CA THR A 54 -2.89 -13.61 4.19
C THR A 54 -3.90 -12.87 3.34
N GLN A 55 -5.19 -13.11 3.61
CA GLN A 55 -6.27 -12.39 2.93
C GLN A 55 -6.18 -10.88 3.12
N LYS A 56 -5.64 -10.43 4.25
CA LYS A 56 -5.49 -8.99 4.50
C LYS A 56 -4.49 -8.36 3.54
N ASP A 57 -3.39 -9.05 3.22
CA ASP A 57 -2.42 -8.55 2.25
C ASP A 57 -3.07 -8.41 0.87
N ILE A 58 -3.82 -9.42 0.47
CA ILE A 58 -4.48 -9.44 -0.84
C ILE A 58 -5.54 -8.33 -0.91
N ALA A 59 -6.33 -8.18 0.15
CA ALA A 59 -7.37 -7.15 0.20
C ALA A 59 -6.78 -5.75 0.15
N LEU A 60 -5.69 -5.51 0.86
CA LEU A 60 -5.04 -4.20 0.86
C LEU A 60 -4.39 -3.91 -0.49
N ALA A 61 -3.76 -4.91 -1.11
CA ALA A 61 -3.18 -4.76 -2.44
C ALA A 61 -4.26 -4.38 -3.46
N ALA A 62 -5.41 -5.03 -3.42
CA ALA A 62 -6.51 -4.73 -4.31
C ALA A 62 -7.05 -3.31 -4.09
N PHE A 63 -7.15 -2.90 -2.84
CA PHE A 63 -7.57 -1.52 -2.51
C PHE A 63 -6.57 -0.51 -3.08
N MET A 64 -5.28 -0.78 -2.92
CA MET A 64 -4.23 0.12 -3.43
C MET A 64 -4.29 0.26 -4.94
N ASP A 65 -4.54 -0.83 -5.67
CA ASP A 65 -4.68 -0.77 -7.12
C ASP A 65 -5.84 0.15 -7.53
N ARG A 66 -6.96 0.06 -6.83
CA ARG A 66 -8.12 0.93 -7.11
C ARG A 66 -7.83 2.38 -6.71
N ALA A 67 -7.17 2.60 -5.58
CA ALA A 67 -6.89 3.94 -5.09
C ALA A 67 -5.86 4.67 -5.95
N ALA A 68 -4.97 3.93 -6.58
CA ALA A 68 -3.95 4.51 -7.46
C ALA A 68 -4.53 4.95 -8.80
N GLY A 69 -5.72 4.47 -9.12
CA GLY A 69 -6.38 4.81 -10.37
C GLY A 69 -6.06 3.79 -11.44
#